data_82fb362b4edf0f30bd0bb87a22d79325
#
_entry.id   82fb362b4edf0f30bd0bb87a22d79325
#
_cell.length_a   1.000
_cell.length_b   1.000
_cell.length_c   1.000
_cell.angle_alpha   90.00
_cell.angle_beta   90.00
_cell.angle_gamma   90.00
#
_symmetry.space_group_name_H-M   'P 1'
#
loop_
_entity.id
_entity.type
_entity.pdbx_description
1 polymer ?
#
loop_
_entity_poly.entity_id
_entity_poly.type
_entity_poly.pdbx_seq_one_letter_code
_entity_poly.pdbx_strand_id
1 'polypeptide(L)'
;MHFLKKCDKIYRNIKMELERRIMNNIWHNISSERITTRKFEAFIEIPKGCKAKYELDKETGALKLDRVLYTSTVYPANYGFIPRTFADDGDPLDVLVLCNEAIYPRTLVRCYPIGVITMIDNGSLDEKIIAIPFGDPTYNGYYDIQELPKHLFEEMMHFFEVYKMLEHKETTVKEICHREEAMEIITKCIRKYKEKYVKKEQ
;
A
#
# COMPACT_ATOMS: atom_id res chain seq x y z
N MET A 1 17.60 -13.48 -43.62
CA MET A 1 16.56 -14.11 -42.74
C MET A 1 17.10 -14.59 -41.39
N HIS A 2 18.32 -15.14 -41.30
CA HIS A 2 18.90 -15.64 -40.03
C HIS A 2 19.27 -14.51 -39.02
N PHE A 3 19.76 -13.38 -39.52
CA PHE A 3 20.17 -12.23 -38.71
C PHE A 3 18.98 -11.56 -38.00
N LEU A 4 17.84 -11.37 -38.65
CA LEU A 4 16.62 -10.81 -38.08
C LEU A 4 16.08 -11.67 -36.95
N LYS A 5 16.04 -13.00 -37.10
CA LYS A 5 15.62 -13.94 -36.05
C LYS A 5 16.52 -13.88 -34.78
N LYS A 6 17.82 -13.61 -34.99
CA LYS A 6 18.79 -13.47 -33.89
C LYS A 6 18.57 -12.15 -33.12
N CYS A 7 18.30 -11.06 -33.84
CA CYS A 7 17.96 -9.77 -33.23
C CYS A 7 16.64 -9.83 -32.41
N ASP A 8 15.61 -10.49 -32.97
CA ASP A 8 14.34 -10.68 -32.26
C ASP A 8 14.49 -11.50 -30.97
N LYS A 9 15.32 -12.53 -30.99
CA LYS A 9 15.59 -13.35 -29.80
C LYS A 9 16.35 -12.57 -28.75
N ILE A 10 17.32 -11.75 -29.14
CA ILE A 10 18.08 -10.89 -28.23
C ILE A 10 17.15 -9.83 -27.61
N TYR A 11 16.32 -9.19 -28.43
CA TYR A 11 15.35 -8.20 -27.95
C TYR A 11 14.36 -8.80 -26.94
N ARG A 12 13.80 -10.00 -27.22
CA ARG A 12 12.91 -10.71 -26.29
C ARG A 12 13.62 -11.06 -24.98
N ASN A 13 14.86 -11.53 -25.05
CA ASN A 13 15.63 -11.87 -23.85
C ASN A 13 15.92 -10.63 -22.98
N ILE A 14 16.33 -9.51 -23.59
CA ILE A 14 16.56 -8.24 -22.90
C ILE A 14 15.26 -7.74 -22.29
N LYS A 15 14.14 -7.82 -23.02
CA LYS A 15 12.83 -7.42 -22.51
C LYS A 15 12.38 -8.29 -21.32
N MET A 16 12.53 -9.62 -21.42
CA MET A 16 12.22 -10.53 -20.30
C MET A 16 13.12 -10.29 -19.07
N GLU A 17 14.40 -10.00 -19.28
CA GLU A 17 15.34 -9.71 -18.20
C GLU A 17 14.97 -8.37 -17.51
N LEU A 18 14.59 -7.35 -18.30
CA LEU A 18 14.11 -6.07 -17.80
C LEU A 18 12.80 -6.23 -17.02
N GLU A 19 11.85 -7.01 -17.56
CA GLU A 19 10.58 -7.32 -16.86
C GLU A 19 10.84 -8.11 -15.56
N ARG A 20 11.77 -9.08 -15.54
CA ARG A 20 12.20 -9.78 -14.32
C ARG A 20 12.79 -8.83 -13.29
N ARG A 21 13.64 -7.88 -13.69
CA ARG A 21 14.24 -6.88 -12.77
C ARG A 21 13.18 -5.96 -12.17
N ILE A 22 12.25 -5.45 -12.97
CA ILE A 22 11.15 -4.60 -12.52
C ILE A 22 10.24 -5.35 -11.53
N MET A 23 10.09 -6.67 -11.69
CA MET A 23 9.27 -7.51 -10.83
C MET A 23 10.02 -8.13 -9.63
N ASN A 24 11.31 -7.83 -9.44
CA ASN A 24 12.11 -8.42 -8.37
C ASN A 24 12.05 -7.62 -7.07
N ASN A 25 10.84 -7.27 -6.62
CA ASN A 25 10.62 -6.59 -5.36
C ASN A 25 9.43 -7.19 -4.62
N ILE A 26 9.22 -6.79 -3.37
CA ILE A 26 8.18 -7.34 -2.50
C ILE A 26 6.76 -7.11 -3.01
N TRP A 27 6.52 -6.11 -3.84
CA TRP A 27 5.21 -5.88 -4.46
C TRP A 27 4.77 -7.08 -5.30
N HIS A 28 5.72 -7.74 -5.98
CA HIS A 28 5.45 -8.84 -6.91
C HIS A 28 5.83 -10.22 -6.38
N ASN A 29 6.87 -10.33 -5.54
CA ASN A 29 7.51 -11.61 -5.18
C ASN A 29 6.90 -12.36 -4.00
N ILE A 30 5.84 -11.83 -3.38
CA ILE A 30 5.12 -12.55 -2.34
C ILE A 30 4.16 -13.59 -2.95
N SER A 31 3.97 -14.75 -2.29
CA SER A 31 2.98 -15.73 -2.72
C SER A 31 1.57 -15.15 -2.74
N SER A 32 0.80 -15.42 -3.81
CA SER A 32 -0.59 -14.97 -3.95
C SER A 32 -1.51 -15.51 -2.86
N GLU A 33 -1.19 -16.66 -2.26
CA GLU A 33 -1.96 -17.27 -1.17
C GLU A 33 -1.91 -16.46 0.14
N ARG A 34 -0.88 -15.62 0.28
CA ARG A 34 -0.71 -14.72 1.43
C ARG A 34 -1.54 -13.44 1.30
N ILE A 35 -2.10 -13.16 0.13
CA ILE A 35 -2.86 -11.94 -0.16
C ILE A 35 -4.28 -12.31 -0.56
N THR A 36 -5.20 -12.13 0.36
CA THR A 36 -6.64 -12.32 0.13
C THR A 36 -7.41 -11.10 0.63
N THR A 37 -8.67 -10.99 0.26
CA THR A 37 -9.55 -9.89 0.69
C THR A 37 -9.69 -9.80 2.22
N ARG A 38 -9.72 -10.94 2.91
CA ARG A 38 -9.99 -11.00 4.35
C ARG A 38 -8.73 -11.01 5.22
N LYS A 39 -7.59 -11.37 4.65
CA LYS A 39 -6.29 -11.44 5.30
C LYS A 39 -5.19 -11.24 4.28
N PHE A 40 -4.19 -10.47 4.64
CA PHE A 40 -3.07 -10.16 3.77
C PHE A 40 -1.82 -9.87 4.58
N GLU A 41 -0.68 -9.84 3.92
CA GLU A 41 0.55 -9.29 4.47
C GLU A 41 0.65 -7.83 4.04
N ALA A 42 0.76 -6.92 5.00
CA ALA A 42 1.13 -5.53 4.77
C ALA A 42 2.65 -5.40 4.77
N PHE A 43 3.22 -4.72 3.81
CA PHE A 43 4.64 -4.34 3.80
C PHE A 43 4.77 -2.94 4.37
N ILE A 44 5.42 -2.81 5.53
CA ILE A 44 5.57 -1.53 6.21
C ILE A 44 6.72 -0.73 5.59
N GLU A 45 6.46 0.51 5.22
CA GLU A 45 7.44 1.47 4.73
C GLU A 45 7.76 2.52 5.78
N ILE A 46 6.77 2.97 6.54
CA ILE A 46 6.87 4.09 7.48
C ILE A 46 6.35 3.65 8.86
N PRO A 47 7.17 3.72 9.90
CA PRO A 47 6.73 3.44 11.26
C PRO A 47 5.74 4.50 11.78
N LYS A 48 4.83 4.09 12.66
CA LYS A 48 4.03 5.02 13.47
C LYS A 48 4.94 6.03 14.19
N GLY A 49 4.53 7.29 14.20
CA GLY A 49 5.29 8.40 14.82
C GLY A 49 6.46 8.92 13.98
N CYS A 50 6.69 8.37 12.79
CA CYS A 50 7.74 8.84 11.90
C CYS A 50 7.29 10.08 11.12
N LYS A 51 8.24 10.99 10.88
CA LYS A 51 8.06 12.18 10.03
C LYS A 51 8.65 12.01 8.63
N ALA A 52 9.56 11.05 8.47
CA ALA A 52 10.15 10.74 7.18
C ALA A 52 9.21 9.85 6.35
N LYS A 53 8.92 10.30 5.12
CA LYS A 53 8.17 9.50 4.14
C LYS A 53 9.14 8.64 3.35
N TYR A 54 8.98 7.33 3.47
CA TYR A 54 9.70 6.34 2.68
C TYR A 54 8.76 5.72 1.66
N GLU A 55 9.31 5.31 0.53
CA GLU A 55 8.61 4.62 -0.55
C GLU A 55 9.45 3.45 -1.07
N LEU A 56 8.81 2.40 -1.49
CA LEU A 56 9.47 1.31 -2.21
C LEU A 56 10.00 1.82 -3.56
N ASP A 57 11.31 1.74 -3.74
CA ASP A 57 11.90 1.87 -5.07
C ASP A 57 11.54 0.60 -5.88
N LYS A 58 10.69 0.76 -6.89
CA LYS A 58 10.13 -0.36 -7.65
C LYS A 58 11.18 -1.07 -8.50
N GLU A 59 12.29 -0.41 -8.82
CA GLU A 59 13.39 -0.97 -9.61
C GLU A 59 14.31 -1.82 -8.74
N THR A 60 14.72 -1.30 -7.59
CA THR A 60 15.74 -1.94 -6.74
C THR A 60 15.15 -2.77 -5.61
N GLY A 61 13.88 -2.55 -5.24
CA GLY A 61 13.24 -3.15 -4.07
C GLY A 61 13.74 -2.59 -2.73
N ALA A 62 14.55 -1.54 -2.75
CA ALA A 62 14.97 -0.82 -1.56
C ALA A 62 13.90 0.19 -1.10
N LEU A 63 13.92 0.61 0.15
CA LEU A 63 13.22 1.82 0.56
C LEU A 63 14.08 3.03 0.26
N LYS A 64 13.49 4.02 -0.39
CA LYS A 64 14.09 5.35 -0.58
C LYS A 64 13.38 6.38 0.29
N LEU A 65 14.11 7.35 0.79
CA LEU A 65 13.53 8.53 1.41
C LEU A 65 12.93 9.41 0.30
N ASP A 66 11.59 9.55 0.29
CA ASP A 66 10.92 10.50 -0.60
C ASP A 66 11.12 11.92 -0.08
N ARG A 67 10.72 12.18 1.16
CA ARG A 67 10.89 13.46 1.86
C ARG A 67 10.71 13.34 3.37
N VAL A 68 11.08 14.40 4.07
CA VAL A 68 10.61 14.64 5.44
C VAL A 68 9.41 15.55 5.37
N LEU A 69 8.31 15.22 6.06
CA LEU A 69 7.09 16.02 6.07
C LEU A 69 7.40 17.46 6.50
N TYR A 70 6.87 18.43 5.79
CA TYR A 70 7.11 19.87 6.06
C TYR A 70 6.32 20.35 7.29
N THR A 71 5.17 19.75 7.56
CA THR A 71 4.36 20.02 8.75
C THR A 71 4.99 19.40 10.00
N SER A 72 4.49 19.75 11.19
CA SER A 72 4.88 19.12 12.45
C SER A 72 4.23 17.75 12.69
N THR A 73 3.35 17.30 11.80
CA THR A 73 2.63 16.03 11.91
C THR A 73 3.57 14.83 11.72
N VAL A 74 3.16 13.70 12.26
CA VAL A 74 3.80 12.40 12.11
C VAL A 74 2.76 11.36 11.68
N TYR A 75 3.19 10.27 11.06
CA TYR A 75 2.26 9.20 10.68
C TYR A 75 1.54 8.63 11.90
N PRO A 76 0.19 8.63 11.92
CA PRO A 76 -0.59 8.25 13.11
C PRO A 76 -0.63 6.73 13.33
N ALA A 77 -0.34 5.95 12.30
CA ALA A 77 -0.24 4.50 12.33
C ALA A 77 0.97 4.04 11.51
N ASN A 78 1.34 2.76 11.60
CA ASN A 78 2.32 2.19 10.68
C ASN A 78 1.75 2.21 9.27
N TYR A 79 2.51 2.70 8.32
CA TYR A 79 2.06 2.92 6.94
C TYR A 79 2.86 2.07 5.96
N GLY A 80 2.21 1.61 4.94
CA GLY A 80 2.82 0.85 3.87
C GLY A 80 1.78 0.43 2.84
N PHE A 81 1.96 -0.71 2.20
CA PHE A 81 1.06 -1.17 1.15
C PHE A 81 0.77 -2.67 1.24
N ILE A 82 -0.26 -3.09 0.52
CA ILE A 82 -0.63 -4.49 0.35
C ILE A 82 0.02 -5.00 -0.95
N PRO A 83 1.00 -5.92 -0.90
CA PRO A 83 1.59 -6.52 -2.09
C PRO A 83 0.55 -7.19 -3.00
N ARG A 84 0.86 -7.33 -4.30
CA ARG A 84 -0.03 -7.93 -5.32
C ARG A 84 -1.40 -7.26 -5.45
N THR A 85 -1.47 -5.96 -5.13
CA THR A 85 -2.59 -5.08 -5.43
C THR A 85 -2.18 -4.02 -6.44
N PHE A 86 -3.14 -3.42 -7.14
CA PHE A 86 -2.92 -2.33 -8.08
C PHE A 86 -4.07 -1.34 -7.97
N ALA A 87 -3.80 -0.15 -7.41
CA ALA A 87 -4.75 0.93 -7.22
C ALA A 87 -4.89 1.81 -8.47
N ASP A 88 -5.77 2.81 -8.41
CA ASP A 88 -6.11 3.64 -9.56
C ASP A 88 -5.02 4.66 -9.92
N ASP A 89 -4.16 5.01 -8.96
CA ASP A 89 -2.97 5.85 -9.14
C ASP A 89 -1.78 5.13 -9.80
N GLY A 90 -1.88 3.81 -9.98
CA GLY A 90 -0.83 2.99 -10.58
C GLY A 90 0.16 2.38 -9.60
N ASP A 91 -0.11 2.47 -8.31
CA ASP A 91 0.69 1.97 -7.20
C ASP A 91 0.00 0.81 -6.47
N PRO A 92 0.70 0.08 -5.58
CA PRO A 92 0.05 -0.87 -4.71
C PRO A 92 -0.91 -0.15 -3.76
N LEU A 93 -1.97 -0.83 -3.33
CA LEU A 93 -2.98 -0.28 -2.43
C LEU A 93 -2.38 0.01 -1.05
N ASP A 94 -2.50 1.25 -0.60
CA ASP A 94 -2.01 1.74 0.68
C ASP A 94 -2.71 1.10 1.88
N VAL A 95 -1.99 0.93 2.99
CA VAL A 95 -2.53 0.42 4.25
C VAL A 95 -1.97 1.14 5.47
N LEU A 96 -2.87 1.47 6.39
CA LEU A 96 -2.60 1.93 7.77
C LEU A 96 -2.76 0.74 8.71
N VAL A 97 -1.69 0.31 9.34
CA VAL A 97 -1.68 -0.81 10.27
C VAL A 97 -1.73 -0.27 11.70
N LEU A 98 -2.90 -0.44 12.33
CA LEU A 98 -3.14 -0.08 13.73
C LEU A 98 -2.40 -1.04 14.64
N CYS A 99 -1.41 -0.53 15.34
CA CYS A 99 -0.63 -1.24 16.33
C CYS A 99 -0.13 -0.25 17.39
N ASN A 100 0.01 -0.68 18.63
CA ASN A 100 0.60 0.18 19.66
C ASN A 100 2.08 0.47 19.42
N GLU A 101 2.78 -0.49 18.79
CA GLU A 101 4.20 -0.40 18.53
C GLU A 101 4.50 0.21 17.15
N ALA A 102 5.60 0.93 17.05
CA ALA A 102 6.19 1.34 15.79
C ALA A 102 6.89 0.14 15.16
N ILE A 103 6.38 -0.32 14.02
CA ILE A 103 6.91 -1.49 13.31
C ILE A 103 8.05 -1.04 12.39
N TYR A 104 9.18 -1.76 12.44
CA TYR A 104 10.33 -1.45 11.60
C TYR A 104 9.98 -1.47 10.10
N PRO A 105 10.55 -0.55 9.30
CA PRO A 105 10.41 -0.58 7.84
C PRO A 105 10.87 -1.91 7.25
N ARG A 106 10.27 -2.31 6.14
CA ARG A 106 10.50 -3.58 5.42
C ARG A 106 9.96 -4.83 6.15
N THR A 107 9.15 -4.66 7.17
CA THR A 107 8.49 -5.77 7.87
C THR A 107 7.21 -6.18 7.14
N LEU A 108 7.02 -7.48 6.96
CA LEU A 108 5.74 -8.06 6.57
C LEU A 108 4.89 -8.32 7.80
N VAL A 109 3.69 -7.78 7.82
CA VAL A 109 2.76 -7.89 8.95
C VAL A 109 1.47 -8.53 8.46
N ARG A 110 1.12 -9.66 9.02
CA ARG A 110 -0.13 -10.35 8.71
C ARG A 110 -1.31 -9.64 9.36
N CYS A 111 -2.18 -9.09 8.51
CA CYS A 111 -3.29 -8.22 8.90
C CYS A 111 -4.64 -8.69 8.34
N TYR A 112 -5.70 -8.10 8.89
CA TYR A 112 -7.05 -8.13 8.33
C TYR A 112 -7.63 -6.72 8.29
N PRO A 113 -8.49 -6.40 7.29
CA PRO A 113 -9.07 -5.06 7.15
C PRO A 113 -10.20 -4.86 8.16
N ILE A 114 -10.33 -3.61 8.64
CA ILE A 114 -11.45 -3.16 9.50
C ILE A 114 -12.18 -1.94 8.94
N GLY A 115 -11.62 -1.26 7.93
CA GLY A 115 -12.20 -0.10 7.28
C GLY A 115 -11.26 0.49 6.23
N VAL A 116 -11.66 1.64 5.67
CA VAL A 116 -10.91 2.37 4.65
C VAL A 116 -11.14 3.87 4.78
N ILE A 117 -10.08 4.65 4.59
CA ILE A 117 -10.15 6.10 4.37
C ILE A 117 -10.18 6.35 2.87
N THR A 118 -11.16 7.10 2.39
CA THR A 118 -11.22 7.59 1.01
C THR A 118 -10.89 9.07 0.97
N MET A 119 -10.00 9.46 0.05
CA MET A 119 -9.58 10.83 -0.10
C MET A 119 -9.31 11.19 -1.58
N ILE A 120 -9.22 12.47 -1.86
CA ILE A 120 -8.72 12.99 -3.13
C ILE A 120 -7.32 13.54 -2.89
N ASP A 121 -6.34 13.04 -3.62
CA ASP A 121 -4.97 13.54 -3.64
C ASP A 121 -4.64 14.03 -5.06
N ASN A 122 -4.33 15.32 -5.20
CA ASN A 122 -4.05 15.94 -6.50
C ASN A 122 -5.12 15.64 -7.59
N GLY A 123 -6.39 15.59 -7.19
CA GLY A 123 -7.52 15.34 -8.09
C GLY A 123 -7.82 13.86 -8.39
N SER A 124 -7.04 12.94 -7.86
CA SER A 124 -7.24 11.48 -8.03
C SER A 124 -7.79 10.84 -6.75
N LEU A 125 -8.62 9.81 -6.91
CA LEU A 125 -9.09 9.01 -5.79
C LEU A 125 -7.92 8.22 -5.20
N ASP A 126 -7.76 8.32 -3.89
CA ASP A 126 -6.73 7.65 -3.10
C ASP A 126 -7.40 6.95 -1.91
N GLU A 127 -7.22 5.64 -1.85
CA GLU A 127 -7.89 4.75 -0.89
C GLU A 127 -6.85 4.13 0.03
N LYS A 128 -7.05 4.26 1.36
CA LYS A 128 -6.11 3.75 2.37
C LYS A 128 -6.81 2.78 3.29
N ILE A 129 -6.48 1.51 3.18
CA ILE A 129 -7.06 0.46 4.03
C ILE A 129 -6.62 0.67 5.49
N ILE A 130 -7.54 0.51 6.43
CA ILE A 130 -7.24 0.44 7.85
C ILE A 130 -7.26 -1.03 8.24
N ALA A 131 -6.18 -1.52 8.84
CA ALA A 131 -6.00 -2.94 9.16
C ALA A 131 -5.42 -3.14 10.55
N ILE A 132 -5.66 -4.33 11.11
CA ILE A 132 -5.15 -4.76 12.42
C ILE A 132 -4.27 -6.00 12.23
N PRO A 133 -3.08 -6.05 12.89
CA PRO A 133 -2.26 -7.26 12.94
C PRO A 133 -2.95 -8.38 13.72
N PHE A 134 -2.94 -9.60 13.20
CA PHE A 134 -3.43 -10.77 13.95
C PHE A 134 -2.66 -11.01 15.27
N GLY A 135 -1.41 -10.59 15.32
CA GLY A 135 -0.52 -10.80 16.47
C GLY A 135 -0.58 -9.69 17.53
N ASP A 136 -1.40 -8.65 17.37
CA ASP A 136 -1.51 -7.59 18.38
C ASP A 136 -2.67 -7.91 19.35
N PRO A 137 -2.38 -8.30 20.62
CA PRO A 137 -3.41 -8.67 21.58
C PRO A 137 -4.29 -7.50 22.01
N THR A 138 -3.86 -6.25 21.77
CA THR A 138 -4.64 -5.05 22.10
C THR A 138 -5.76 -4.82 21.11
N TYR A 139 -5.50 -5.07 19.83
CA TYR A 139 -6.43 -4.73 18.75
C TYR A 139 -7.08 -5.93 18.06
N ASN A 140 -6.54 -7.15 18.19
CA ASN A 140 -6.99 -8.32 17.41
C ASN A 140 -8.41 -8.83 17.73
N GLY A 141 -9.11 -8.20 18.68
CA GLY A 141 -10.52 -8.46 18.98
C GLY A 141 -11.50 -7.57 18.22
N TYR A 142 -11.02 -6.53 17.52
CA TYR A 142 -11.87 -5.58 16.79
C TYR A 142 -11.90 -5.95 15.30
N TYR A 143 -13.06 -5.91 14.70
CA TYR A 143 -13.27 -6.33 13.31
C TYR A 143 -13.86 -5.24 12.41
N ASP A 144 -14.33 -4.14 13.00
CA ASP A 144 -14.83 -2.97 12.28
C ASP A 144 -14.40 -1.68 12.99
N ILE A 145 -14.32 -0.59 12.21
CA ILE A 145 -13.96 0.74 12.73
C ILE A 145 -14.90 1.24 13.83
N GLN A 146 -16.18 0.83 13.78
CA GLN A 146 -17.18 1.24 14.78
C GLN A 146 -16.89 0.71 16.19
N GLU A 147 -16.11 -0.36 16.31
CA GLU A 147 -15.77 -0.99 17.58
C GLU A 147 -14.64 -0.26 18.31
N LEU A 148 -13.98 0.69 17.64
CA LEU A 148 -12.85 1.45 18.16
C LEU A 148 -13.23 2.91 18.46
N PRO A 149 -12.48 3.59 19.36
CA PRO A 149 -12.70 5.00 19.64
C PRO A 149 -12.63 5.87 18.39
N LYS A 150 -13.68 6.64 18.15
CA LYS A 150 -13.80 7.52 16.96
C LYS A 150 -12.61 8.46 16.77
N HIS A 151 -12.05 8.94 17.88
CA HIS A 151 -10.92 9.88 17.87
C HIS A 151 -9.68 9.33 17.14
N LEU A 152 -9.45 8.00 17.18
CA LEU A 152 -8.34 7.38 16.42
C LEU A 152 -8.42 7.68 14.90
N PHE A 153 -9.64 7.68 14.39
CA PHE A 153 -9.89 7.92 12.96
C PHE A 153 -9.93 9.40 12.63
N GLU A 154 -10.41 10.24 13.56
CA GLU A 154 -10.35 11.69 13.44
C GLU A 154 -8.90 12.19 13.34
N GLU A 155 -7.98 11.63 14.13
CA GLU A 155 -6.54 11.91 14.02
C GLU A 155 -5.95 11.49 12.67
N MET A 156 -6.34 10.31 12.16
CA MET A 156 -5.88 9.85 10.85
C MET A 156 -6.39 10.75 9.72
N MET A 157 -7.67 11.10 9.73
CA MET A 157 -8.26 12.01 8.76
C MET A 157 -7.57 13.36 8.79
N HIS A 158 -7.42 13.95 9.98
CA HIS A 158 -6.73 15.22 10.15
C HIS A 158 -5.28 15.18 9.64
N PHE A 159 -4.56 14.08 9.90
CA PHE A 159 -3.21 13.91 9.36
C PHE A 159 -3.21 14.04 7.83
N PHE A 160 -4.07 13.32 7.13
CA PHE A 160 -4.12 13.35 5.66
C PHE A 160 -4.66 14.67 5.10
N GLU A 161 -5.43 15.44 5.86
CA GLU A 161 -5.85 16.78 5.47
C GLU A 161 -4.70 17.80 5.49
N VAL A 162 -3.78 17.68 6.46
CA VAL A 162 -2.78 18.72 6.70
C VAL A 162 -1.35 18.35 6.33
N TYR A 163 -1.00 17.08 6.15
CA TYR A 163 0.38 16.61 6.00
C TYR A 163 1.13 17.19 4.79
N LYS A 164 0.41 17.63 3.74
CA LYS A 164 0.94 18.28 2.53
C LYS A 164 0.70 19.79 2.50
N MET A 165 0.06 20.36 3.53
CA MET A 165 -0.36 21.78 3.51
C MET A 165 0.81 22.75 3.27
N LEU A 166 1.95 22.55 3.93
CA LEU A 166 3.16 23.38 3.73
C LEU A 166 3.93 23.05 2.44
N GLU A 167 3.52 22.02 1.70
CA GLU A 167 4.00 21.71 0.36
C GLU A 167 3.13 22.37 -0.73
N HIS A 168 2.12 23.16 -0.32
CA HIS A 168 1.14 23.79 -1.21
C HIS A 168 0.40 22.79 -2.13
N LYS A 169 0.15 21.57 -1.61
CA LYS A 169 -0.62 20.53 -2.28
C LYS A 169 -1.93 20.32 -1.54
N GLU A 170 -3.01 20.20 -2.31
CA GLU A 170 -4.35 20.01 -1.75
C GLU A 170 -4.64 18.52 -1.60
N THR A 171 -5.11 18.16 -0.42
CA THR A 171 -5.69 16.86 -0.12
C THR A 171 -7.05 17.08 0.54
N THR A 172 -8.03 16.27 0.17
CA THR A 172 -9.37 16.32 0.75
C THR A 172 -9.78 14.93 1.19
N VAL A 173 -9.88 14.72 2.49
CA VAL A 173 -10.44 13.48 3.03
C VAL A 173 -11.95 13.53 2.84
N LYS A 174 -12.53 12.47 2.27
CA LYS A 174 -13.96 12.36 2.03
C LYS A 174 -14.67 11.73 3.20
N GLU A 175 -14.33 10.50 3.48
CA GLU A 175 -15.02 9.70 4.49
C GLU A 175 -14.16 8.53 4.97
N ILE A 176 -14.57 7.96 6.10
CA ILE A 176 -14.12 6.65 6.56
C ILE A 176 -15.28 5.67 6.38
N CYS A 177 -15.02 4.58 5.67
CA CYS A 177 -15.99 3.52 5.44
C CYS A 177 -15.60 2.26 6.21
N HIS A 178 -16.56 1.34 6.31
CA HIS A 178 -16.49 0.12 7.09
C HIS A 178 -15.65 -0.98 6.43
N ARG A 179 -15.61 -2.11 7.09
CA ARG A 179 -14.86 -3.28 6.65
C ARG A 179 -15.31 -3.82 5.30
N GLU A 180 -16.61 -3.82 5.04
CA GLU A 180 -17.18 -4.32 3.79
C GLU A 180 -16.63 -3.57 2.59
N GLU A 181 -16.63 -2.24 2.63
CA GLU A 181 -16.08 -1.38 1.57
C GLU A 181 -14.59 -1.59 1.41
N ALA A 182 -13.85 -1.72 2.51
CA ALA A 182 -12.42 -2.04 2.47
C ALA A 182 -12.16 -3.37 1.74
N MET A 183 -12.98 -4.39 2.00
CA MET A 183 -12.86 -5.70 1.33
C MET A 183 -13.19 -5.62 -0.16
N GLU A 184 -14.16 -4.80 -0.58
CA GLU A 184 -14.49 -4.57 -1.98
C GLU A 184 -13.33 -3.91 -2.73
N ILE A 185 -12.72 -2.88 -2.13
CA ILE A 185 -11.56 -2.18 -2.68
C ILE A 185 -10.36 -3.13 -2.82
N ILE A 186 -10.04 -3.90 -1.78
CA ILE A 186 -8.96 -4.90 -1.84
C ILE A 186 -9.21 -5.91 -2.97
N THR A 187 -10.45 -6.39 -3.10
CA THR A 187 -10.84 -7.33 -4.17
C THR A 187 -10.64 -6.72 -5.56
N LYS A 188 -11.06 -5.46 -5.76
CA LYS A 188 -10.86 -4.68 -6.99
C LYS A 188 -9.37 -4.56 -7.32
N CYS A 189 -8.55 -4.18 -6.34
CA CYS A 189 -7.11 -3.97 -6.54
C CYS A 189 -6.34 -5.28 -6.80
N ILE A 190 -6.69 -6.40 -6.15
CA ILE A 190 -6.14 -7.73 -6.45
C ILE A 190 -6.50 -8.14 -7.88
N ARG A 191 -7.75 -7.93 -8.32
CA ARG A 191 -8.17 -8.24 -9.69
C ARG A 191 -7.39 -7.45 -10.72
N LYS A 192 -7.29 -6.12 -10.54
CA LYS A 192 -6.49 -5.24 -11.42
C LYS A 192 -5.03 -5.65 -11.50
N TYR A 193 -4.43 -6.04 -10.38
CA TYR A 193 -3.07 -6.55 -10.35
C TYR A 193 -2.93 -7.82 -11.21
N LYS A 194 -3.83 -8.79 -11.05
CA LYS A 194 -3.82 -10.02 -11.86
C LYS A 194 -3.98 -9.75 -13.35
N GLU A 195 -4.85 -8.81 -13.71
CA GLU A 195 -5.08 -8.42 -15.11
C GLU A 195 -3.84 -7.77 -15.73
N LYS A 196 -3.13 -6.96 -14.95
CA LYS A 196 -1.96 -6.22 -15.44
C LYS A 196 -0.69 -7.07 -15.50
N TYR A 197 -0.44 -7.88 -14.47
CA TYR A 197 0.86 -8.53 -14.27
C TYR A 197 0.86 -10.05 -14.43
N VAL A 198 -0.26 -10.75 -14.21
CA VAL A 198 -0.32 -12.22 -14.26
C VAL A 198 -0.83 -12.75 -15.59
N LYS A 199 -1.82 -12.11 -16.23
CA LYS A 199 -2.39 -12.56 -17.52
C LYS A 199 -1.48 -12.40 -18.73
N LYS A 200 -0.30 -11.77 -18.58
CA LYS A 200 0.69 -11.63 -19.66
C LYS A 200 1.68 -12.81 -19.76
N GLU A 201 1.59 -13.79 -18.86
CA GLU A 201 2.46 -14.97 -18.83
C GLU A 201 1.86 -16.19 -19.58
N GLN A 202 0.70 -16.05 -20.20
CA GLN A 202 0.09 -17.05 -21.10
C GLN A 202 0.18 -16.58 -22.55
#